data_e0900e2099ab0d45e6f60978de0fc367
#
_entry.id   e0900e2099ab0d45e6f60978de0fc367
#
_cell.length_a   1.000
_cell.length_b   1.000
_cell.length_c   1.000
_cell.angle_alpha   90.00
_cell.angle_beta   90.00
_cell.angle_gamma   90.00
#
_symmetry.space_group_name_H-M   'P 1'
#
loop_
_entity.id
_entity.type
_entity.pdbx_description
1 polymer ?
#
loop_
_entity_poly.entity_id
_entity_poly.type
_entity_poly.pdbx_seq_one_letter_code
_entity_poly.pdbx_strand_id
1 'polypeptide(L)'
;TVTYAKNEILEKDEPESVKGTYRSITGRSINTLWGLQAERLFTEDDFINGELKPGIPKPELGTEVRPGDIKYRDVNGDGIINDDDKVPLSYSNQLPRVMYGFGADFHWKDLTLSFLFKGSAKVDYYRSGLGNDAGWIPFYNGELGNVIKLANNPKNRWTPAWYSGTTATENPHAEFPRLSYGGNTNNSQLSSFWKRNGSFLRFQELSLKYNLKTPWIKKTGLSSVDLEFVANNLFTIDKVKYFDPEQASANGAAYPIPATYTFQVYLKF
;
A
#
# COMPACT_ATOMS: atom_id res chain seq x y z
N THR A 1 23.25 4.96 5.54
CA THR A 1 22.61 4.55 6.82
C THR A 1 21.59 3.47 6.55
N VAL A 2 21.55 2.43 7.40
CA VAL A 2 20.52 1.39 7.40
C VAL A 2 20.10 1.17 8.85
N THR A 3 18.79 1.15 9.08
CA THR A 3 18.20 0.85 10.38
C THR A 3 17.29 -0.36 10.23
N TYR A 4 17.44 -1.35 11.12
CA TYR A 4 16.54 -2.48 11.25
C TYR A 4 15.94 -2.52 12.64
N ALA A 5 14.62 -2.56 12.73
CA ALA A 5 13.90 -2.67 14.01
C ALA A 5 12.93 -3.86 13.97
N LYS A 6 12.96 -4.69 14.98
CA LYS A 6 12.02 -5.78 15.22
C LYS A 6 11.59 -5.75 16.68
N ASN A 7 10.33 -5.91 16.93
CA ASN A 7 9.80 -6.12 18.27
C ASN A 7 9.07 -7.47 18.32
N GLU A 8 8.91 -8.00 19.54
CA GLU A 8 8.24 -9.26 19.79
C GLU A 8 7.56 -9.20 21.16
N ILE A 9 6.34 -9.70 21.24
CA ILE A 9 5.61 -9.86 22.51
C ILE A 9 6.15 -11.11 23.19
N LEU A 10 6.85 -10.96 24.29
CA LEU A 10 7.44 -12.09 25.01
C LEU A 10 6.40 -12.85 25.83
N GLU A 11 5.46 -12.12 26.42
CA GLU A 11 4.41 -12.68 27.25
C GLU A 11 3.11 -11.89 27.10
N LYS A 12 2.01 -12.60 27.01
CA LYS A 12 0.66 -12.05 26.98
C LYS A 12 -0.26 -13.00 27.75
N ASP A 13 -1.15 -12.45 28.54
CA ASP A 13 -2.22 -13.24 29.13
C ASP A 13 -3.22 -13.62 28.02
N GLU A 14 -3.24 -14.89 27.67
CA GLU A 14 -4.06 -15.46 26.60
C GLU A 14 -4.89 -16.63 27.17
N PRO A 15 -6.15 -16.79 26.73
CA PRO A 15 -6.92 -17.98 27.07
C PRO A 15 -6.20 -19.27 26.64
N GLU A 16 -6.31 -20.32 27.42
CA GLU A 16 -5.67 -21.63 27.12
C GLU A 16 -6.08 -22.18 25.74
N SER A 17 -7.30 -21.88 25.29
CA SER A 17 -7.78 -22.26 23.95
C SER A 17 -7.08 -21.53 22.79
N VAL A 18 -6.36 -20.45 23.08
CA VAL A 18 -5.65 -19.63 22.10
C VAL A 18 -4.15 -19.86 22.13
N LYS A 19 -3.59 -20.15 23.30
CA LYS A 19 -2.15 -20.36 23.49
C LYS A 19 -1.59 -21.41 22.52
N GLY A 20 -0.51 -21.02 21.83
CA GLY A 20 0.18 -21.91 20.88
C GLY A 20 -0.58 -22.21 19.57
N THR A 21 -1.76 -21.65 19.40
CA THR A 21 -2.52 -21.75 18.14
C THR A 21 -2.10 -20.66 17.15
N TYR A 22 -2.65 -20.70 15.93
CA TYR A 22 -2.48 -19.63 14.94
C TYR A 22 -3.02 -18.28 15.44
N ARG A 23 -3.91 -18.27 16.44
CA ARG A 23 -4.51 -17.07 17.04
C ARG A 23 -3.65 -16.46 18.16
N SER A 24 -2.64 -17.17 18.67
CA SER A 24 -1.74 -16.66 19.71
C SER A 24 -0.99 -15.41 19.24
N ILE A 25 -0.95 -14.38 20.08
CA ILE A 25 -0.19 -13.15 19.83
C ILE A 25 1.19 -13.16 20.49
N THR A 26 1.43 -14.02 21.48
CA THR A 26 2.75 -14.26 22.07
C THR A 26 3.73 -14.74 21.00
N GLY A 27 4.94 -14.22 20.98
CA GLY A 27 5.95 -14.46 19.95
C GLY A 27 5.78 -13.63 18.68
N ARG A 28 4.76 -12.77 18.60
CA ARG A 28 4.50 -11.92 17.42
C ARG A 28 4.88 -10.46 17.69
N SER A 29 4.96 -9.69 16.62
CA SER A 29 5.16 -8.24 16.72
C SER A 29 3.92 -7.57 17.32
N ILE A 30 4.11 -6.53 18.15
CA ILE A 30 3.02 -5.71 18.68
C ILE A 30 2.15 -5.08 17.59
N ASN A 31 2.74 -4.84 16.41
CA ASN A 31 2.04 -4.27 15.26
C ASN A 31 1.53 -5.33 14.27
N THR A 32 1.37 -6.57 14.72
CA THR A 32 0.80 -7.63 13.89
C THR A 32 -0.63 -7.27 13.51
N LEU A 33 -0.90 -7.24 12.22
CA LEU A 33 -2.22 -7.02 11.68
C LEU A 33 -2.90 -8.36 11.40
N TRP A 34 -4.10 -8.52 11.94
CA TRP A 34 -4.91 -9.72 11.81
C TRP A 34 -6.02 -9.50 10.78
N GLY A 35 -6.28 -10.50 9.95
CA GLY A 35 -7.34 -10.42 8.96
C GLY A 35 -7.54 -11.73 8.23
N LEU A 36 -8.51 -11.75 7.33
CA LEU A 36 -8.87 -12.92 6.57
C LEU A 36 -7.89 -13.19 5.41
N GLN A 37 -7.61 -14.46 5.16
CA GLN A 37 -6.78 -14.86 4.03
C GLN A 37 -7.66 -15.05 2.79
N ALA A 38 -7.54 -14.16 1.81
CA ALA A 38 -8.23 -14.31 0.53
C ALA A 38 -7.57 -15.38 -0.34
N GLU A 39 -8.37 -16.18 -1.00
CA GLU A 39 -7.95 -17.17 -1.99
C GLU A 39 -8.05 -16.60 -3.40
N ARG A 40 -9.23 -16.11 -3.77
CA ARG A 40 -9.61 -15.55 -5.06
C ARG A 40 -10.95 -14.83 -4.95
N LEU A 41 -11.49 -14.38 -6.05
CA LEU A 41 -12.90 -13.99 -6.11
C LEU A 41 -13.77 -15.22 -6.40
N PHE A 42 -14.99 -15.23 -5.87
CA PHE A 42 -15.98 -16.23 -6.23
C PHE A 42 -16.29 -16.18 -7.73
N THR A 43 -16.50 -17.34 -8.32
CA THR A 43 -16.93 -17.50 -9.71
C THR A 43 -18.37 -18.06 -9.77
N GLU A 44 -19.00 -18.05 -10.93
CA GLU A 44 -20.31 -18.69 -11.13
C GLU A 44 -20.29 -20.18 -10.75
N ASP A 45 -19.14 -20.84 -10.93
CA ASP A 45 -18.96 -22.25 -10.59
C ASP A 45 -19.01 -22.54 -9.08
N ASP A 46 -18.89 -21.53 -8.23
CA ASP A 46 -19.05 -21.70 -6.78
C ASP A 46 -20.53 -21.75 -6.34
N PHE A 47 -21.48 -21.49 -7.25
CA PHE A 47 -22.90 -21.35 -6.92
C PHE A 47 -23.79 -22.37 -7.68
N ILE A 48 -24.95 -22.70 -7.08
CA ILE A 48 -26.05 -23.38 -7.71
C ILE A 48 -27.33 -22.62 -7.37
N ASN A 49 -28.09 -22.22 -8.38
CA ASN A 49 -29.34 -21.46 -8.22
C ASN A 49 -29.17 -20.17 -7.37
N GLY A 50 -28.00 -19.57 -7.41
CA GLY A 50 -27.67 -18.34 -6.64
C GLY A 50 -27.19 -18.60 -5.22
N GLU A 51 -27.14 -19.81 -4.74
CA GLU A 51 -26.62 -20.20 -3.44
C GLU A 51 -25.26 -20.88 -3.56
N LEU A 52 -24.43 -20.78 -2.52
CA LEU A 52 -23.14 -21.48 -2.47
C LEU A 52 -23.31 -22.97 -2.56
N LYS A 53 -22.46 -23.61 -3.36
CA LYS A 53 -22.42 -25.08 -3.47
C LYS A 53 -22.11 -25.73 -2.13
N PRO A 54 -22.69 -26.93 -1.84
CA PRO A 54 -22.30 -27.71 -0.68
C PRO A 54 -20.79 -27.94 -0.63
N GLY A 55 -20.21 -27.78 0.58
CA GLY A 55 -18.78 -27.95 0.81
C GLY A 55 -17.94 -26.68 0.55
N ILE A 56 -18.53 -25.59 0.10
CA ILE A 56 -17.87 -24.29 0.09
C ILE A 56 -18.16 -23.58 1.42
N PRO A 57 -17.12 -23.15 2.17
CA PRO A 57 -17.29 -22.43 3.42
C PRO A 57 -18.16 -21.18 3.24
N LYS A 58 -19.13 -21.00 4.13
CA LYS A 58 -20.12 -19.92 4.07
C LYS A 58 -19.60 -18.68 4.83
N PRO A 59 -19.44 -17.52 4.18
CA PRO A 59 -19.12 -16.30 4.91
C PRO A 59 -20.27 -15.79 5.77
N GLU A 60 -20.01 -15.58 7.06
CA GLU A 60 -20.90 -14.93 8.03
C GLU A 60 -20.40 -13.51 8.36
N LEU A 61 -20.18 -12.72 7.32
CA LEU A 61 -19.57 -11.38 7.37
C LEU A 61 -20.60 -10.26 7.09
N GLY A 62 -21.87 -10.57 7.20
CA GLY A 62 -22.98 -9.59 7.13
C GLY A 62 -23.51 -9.31 5.73
N THR A 63 -22.81 -9.67 4.65
CA THR A 63 -23.32 -9.54 3.27
C THR A 63 -23.37 -10.92 2.62
N GLU A 64 -24.50 -11.25 2.01
CA GLU A 64 -24.63 -12.44 1.18
C GLU A 64 -23.70 -12.34 -0.04
N VAL A 65 -22.85 -13.36 -0.20
CA VAL A 65 -21.85 -13.35 -1.27
C VAL A 65 -22.42 -13.78 -2.61
N ARG A 66 -21.82 -13.26 -3.67
CA ARG A 66 -22.16 -13.53 -5.06
C ARG A 66 -20.89 -13.71 -5.90
N PRO A 67 -20.98 -14.21 -7.13
CA PRO A 67 -19.85 -14.23 -8.04
C PRO A 67 -19.17 -12.85 -8.14
N GLY A 68 -17.84 -12.82 -8.03
CA GLY A 68 -17.04 -11.62 -8.00
C GLY A 68 -16.78 -11.02 -6.62
N ASP A 69 -17.36 -11.57 -5.55
CA ASP A 69 -16.98 -11.21 -4.17
C ASP A 69 -15.73 -11.98 -3.74
N ILE A 70 -15.05 -11.49 -2.70
CA ILE A 70 -13.82 -12.11 -2.20
C ILE A 70 -14.16 -13.41 -1.48
N LYS A 71 -13.51 -14.50 -1.91
CA LYS A 71 -13.54 -15.81 -1.27
C LYS A 71 -12.38 -15.92 -0.29
N TYR A 72 -12.70 -16.23 0.96
CA TYR A 72 -11.73 -16.39 2.04
C TYR A 72 -11.49 -17.86 2.35
N ARG A 73 -10.34 -18.13 2.93
CA ARG A 73 -9.96 -19.44 3.40
C ARG A 73 -10.58 -19.70 4.77
N ASP A 74 -11.20 -20.84 4.91
CA ASP A 74 -11.58 -21.45 6.17
C ASP A 74 -10.30 -22.01 6.82
N VAL A 75 -9.88 -21.40 7.91
CA VAL A 75 -8.60 -21.74 8.57
C VAL A 75 -8.80 -22.81 9.64
N ASN A 76 -9.94 -22.78 10.32
CA ASN A 76 -10.27 -23.71 11.40
C ASN A 76 -10.98 -24.97 10.89
N GLY A 77 -11.52 -24.96 9.67
CA GLY A 77 -12.18 -26.10 9.01
C GLY A 77 -13.61 -26.36 9.48
N ASP A 78 -14.29 -25.34 10.04
CA ASP A 78 -15.66 -25.48 10.54
C ASP A 78 -16.75 -25.24 9.47
N GLY A 79 -16.36 -24.84 8.26
CA GLY A 79 -17.25 -24.56 7.14
C GLY A 79 -17.86 -23.16 7.16
N ILE A 80 -17.46 -22.31 8.08
CA ILE A 80 -17.95 -20.93 8.24
C ILE A 80 -16.76 -19.97 8.17
N ILE A 81 -16.90 -18.85 7.47
CA ILE A 81 -15.88 -17.79 7.47
C ILE A 81 -16.34 -16.67 8.40
N ASN A 82 -15.58 -16.48 9.48
CA ASN A 82 -15.85 -15.45 10.48
C ASN A 82 -14.56 -14.93 11.14
N ASP A 83 -14.66 -14.33 12.32
CA ASP A 83 -13.51 -13.79 13.04
C ASP A 83 -12.52 -14.86 13.53
N ASP A 84 -12.94 -16.10 13.63
CA ASP A 84 -12.10 -17.23 14.03
C ASP A 84 -11.10 -17.65 12.94
N ASP A 85 -11.34 -17.24 11.69
CA ASP A 85 -10.44 -17.47 10.55
C ASP A 85 -9.37 -16.38 10.38
N LYS A 86 -9.37 -15.36 11.22
CA LYS A 86 -8.37 -14.31 11.15
C LYS A 86 -6.98 -14.84 11.50
N VAL A 87 -6.03 -14.57 10.60
CA VAL A 87 -4.63 -14.95 10.72
C VAL A 87 -3.73 -13.71 10.71
N PRO A 88 -2.48 -13.81 11.16
CA PRO A 88 -1.55 -12.70 11.05
C PRO A 88 -1.17 -12.45 9.61
N LEU A 89 -1.63 -11.33 9.05
CA LEU A 89 -1.38 -10.92 7.68
C LEU A 89 -0.08 -10.13 7.52
N SER A 90 0.30 -9.36 8.52
CA SER A 90 1.48 -8.49 8.50
C SER A 90 2.11 -8.37 9.88
N TYR A 91 3.43 -8.36 9.90
CA TYR A 91 4.23 -8.10 11.10
C TYR A 91 4.80 -6.67 11.12
N SER A 92 4.52 -5.87 10.12
CA SER A 92 5.10 -4.54 9.92
C SER A 92 4.08 -3.61 9.25
N ASN A 93 2.85 -3.64 9.76
CA ASN A 93 1.79 -2.78 9.21
C ASN A 93 2.14 -1.31 9.42
N GLN A 94 2.22 -0.55 8.31
CA GLN A 94 2.52 0.88 8.25
C GLN A 94 3.89 1.31 8.83
N LEU A 95 4.52 0.49 9.67
CA LEU A 95 5.83 0.78 10.26
C LEU A 95 6.89 -0.11 9.60
N PRO A 96 7.81 0.45 8.83
CA PRO A 96 8.85 -0.34 8.17
C PRO A 96 9.82 -0.94 9.20
N ARG A 97 10.16 -2.22 9.02
CA ARG A 97 11.25 -2.83 9.79
C ARG A 97 12.63 -2.42 9.32
N VAL A 98 12.74 -2.03 8.04
CA VAL A 98 13.98 -1.55 7.46
C VAL A 98 13.75 -0.15 6.91
N MET A 99 14.59 0.78 7.34
CA MET A 99 14.71 2.10 6.73
C MET A 99 16.15 2.29 6.27
N TYR A 100 16.34 2.85 5.09
CA TYR A 100 17.68 3.04 4.53
C TYR A 100 17.77 4.34 3.73
N GLY A 101 18.99 4.87 3.72
CA GLY A 101 19.36 6.01 2.89
C GLY A 101 20.81 5.91 2.49
N PHE A 102 21.09 6.23 1.24
CA PHE A 102 22.44 6.31 0.70
C PHE A 102 22.55 7.46 -0.29
N GLY A 103 23.70 8.05 -0.33
CA GLY A 103 24.01 9.15 -1.22
C GLY A 103 25.50 9.33 -1.37
N ALA A 104 25.90 10.22 -2.26
CA ALA A 104 27.27 10.58 -2.45
C ALA A 104 27.39 12.02 -2.96
N ASP A 105 28.54 12.64 -2.65
CA ASP A 105 28.96 13.92 -3.15
C ASP A 105 30.20 13.74 -4.05
N PHE A 106 30.11 14.25 -5.26
CA PHE A 106 31.19 14.25 -6.23
C PHE A 106 31.67 15.67 -6.46
N HIS A 107 32.94 15.91 -6.19
CA HIS A 107 33.59 17.22 -6.41
C HIS A 107 34.55 17.12 -7.58
N TRP A 108 34.34 17.97 -8.56
CA TRP A 108 35.27 18.13 -9.68
C TRP A 108 35.50 19.60 -9.99
N LYS A 109 36.68 20.09 -9.61
CA LYS A 109 37.03 21.53 -9.70
C LYS A 109 35.99 22.38 -8.94
N ASP A 110 35.28 23.26 -9.66
CA ASP A 110 34.25 24.16 -9.12
C ASP A 110 32.82 23.55 -9.18
N LEU A 111 32.69 22.32 -9.63
CA LEU A 111 31.41 21.61 -9.73
C LEU A 111 31.25 20.60 -8.60
N THR A 112 30.10 20.60 -7.95
CA THR A 112 29.68 19.60 -6.98
C THR A 112 28.36 18.99 -7.42
N LEU A 113 28.32 17.67 -7.48
CA LEU A 113 27.12 16.88 -7.71
C LEU A 113 26.84 16.07 -6.45
N SER A 114 25.67 16.26 -5.86
CA SER A 114 25.20 15.49 -4.70
C SER A 114 23.91 14.76 -5.04
N PHE A 115 23.75 13.56 -4.53
CA PHE A 115 22.48 12.85 -4.62
C PHE A 115 22.18 12.05 -3.35
N LEU A 116 20.90 11.88 -3.08
CA LEU A 116 20.39 11.13 -1.94
C LEU A 116 19.23 10.24 -2.37
N PHE A 117 19.33 8.97 -2.05
CA PHE A 117 18.22 8.00 -2.08
C PHE A 117 17.79 7.66 -0.67
N LYS A 118 16.48 7.52 -0.47
CA LYS A 118 15.90 6.96 0.74
C LYS A 118 14.90 5.87 0.41
N GLY A 119 14.65 5.00 1.36
CA GLY A 119 13.65 3.98 1.17
C GLY A 119 13.31 3.23 2.44
N SER A 120 12.30 2.40 2.32
CA SER A 120 11.92 1.45 3.35
C SER A 120 11.65 0.08 2.77
N ALA A 121 11.77 -0.93 3.63
CA ALA A 121 11.47 -2.31 3.28
C ALA A 121 10.87 -3.06 4.46
N LYS A 122 10.32 -4.25 4.19
CA LYS A 122 9.60 -5.04 5.18
C LYS A 122 8.48 -4.24 5.84
N VAL A 123 7.65 -3.62 5.03
CA VAL A 123 6.44 -2.90 5.39
C VAL A 123 5.33 -3.27 4.42
N ASP A 124 4.12 -3.40 4.94
CA ASP A 124 2.94 -3.66 4.14
C ASP A 124 2.10 -2.39 3.99
N TYR A 125 1.47 -2.26 2.85
CA TYR A 125 0.50 -1.23 2.53
C TYR A 125 -0.86 -1.88 2.33
N TYR A 126 -1.90 -1.39 3.02
CA TYR A 126 -3.26 -1.88 2.85
C TYR A 126 -4.10 -0.86 2.09
N ARG A 127 -4.75 -1.33 1.02
CA ARG A 127 -5.65 -0.50 0.22
C ARG A 127 -7.03 -0.31 0.85
N SER A 128 -7.36 -1.11 1.85
CA SER A 128 -8.54 -0.89 2.68
C SER A 128 -8.12 -0.08 3.89
N GLY A 129 -8.75 1.04 4.13
CA GLY A 129 -8.51 1.82 5.34
C GLY A 129 -8.60 0.93 6.59
N LEU A 130 -7.81 1.26 7.61
CA LEU A 130 -7.93 0.65 8.93
C LEU A 130 -9.05 1.38 9.69
N GLY A 131 -10.12 0.67 10.03
CA GLY A 131 -11.25 1.21 10.77
C GLY A 131 -12.40 1.72 9.88
N ASN A 132 -13.27 2.55 10.45
CA ASN A 132 -14.49 3.04 9.78
C ASN A 132 -14.21 4.00 8.62
N ASP A 133 -12.97 4.48 8.49
CA ASP A 133 -12.53 5.31 7.37
C ASP A 133 -12.09 4.47 6.16
N ALA A 134 -12.89 3.54 5.78
CA ALA A 134 -12.75 2.79 4.54
C ALA A 134 -12.87 3.67 3.27
N GLY A 135 -12.52 4.93 3.39
CA GLY A 135 -12.83 5.99 2.44
C GLY A 135 -12.26 5.85 1.04
N TRP A 136 -11.48 4.80 0.78
CA TRP A 136 -11.01 4.56 -0.58
C TRP A 136 -11.17 3.11 -1.05
N ILE A 137 -11.83 2.27 -0.27
CA ILE A 137 -12.36 1.05 -0.86
C ILE A 137 -13.31 1.49 -1.96
N PRO A 138 -13.07 1.10 -3.22
CA PRO A 138 -13.75 1.69 -4.39
C PRO A 138 -15.27 1.61 -4.36
N PHE A 139 -15.84 0.86 -3.44
CA PHE A 139 -17.27 0.53 -3.39
C PHE A 139 -17.91 0.83 -2.04
N TYR A 140 -17.17 1.46 -1.14
CA TYR A 140 -17.64 1.60 0.23
C TYR A 140 -18.71 2.69 0.36
N ASN A 141 -18.63 3.74 -0.42
CA ASN A 141 -19.61 4.83 -0.30
C ASN A 141 -20.80 4.60 -1.23
N GLY A 142 -21.58 3.57 -0.93
CA GLY A 142 -22.81 3.26 -1.65
C GLY A 142 -23.83 4.40 -1.68
N GLU A 143 -23.80 5.30 -0.68
CA GLU A 143 -24.66 6.47 -0.65
C GLU A 143 -24.40 7.46 -1.77
N LEU A 144 -23.14 7.59 -2.19
CA LEU A 144 -22.75 8.52 -3.25
C LEU A 144 -22.70 7.88 -4.63
N GLY A 145 -22.74 6.54 -4.72
CA GLY A 145 -22.64 5.81 -5.99
C GLY A 145 -21.33 6.03 -6.75
N ASN A 146 -20.33 6.64 -6.11
CA ASN A 146 -19.07 6.96 -6.74
C ASN A 146 -18.04 5.84 -6.58
N VAL A 147 -17.34 5.52 -7.67
CA VAL A 147 -16.20 4.60 -7.68
C VAL A 147 -14.97 5.33 -8.21
N ILE A 148 -13.80 4.96 -7.71
CA ILE A 148 -12.55 5.50 -8.26
C ILE A 148 -12.38 5.06 -9.72
N LYS A 149 -11.79 5.93 -10.54
CA LYS A 149 -11.55 5.69 -11.97
C LYS A 149 -10.88 4.34 -12.25
N LEU A 150 -9.96 3.93 -11.37
CA LEU A 150 -9.25 2.67 -11.48
C LEU A 150 -10.20 1.45 -11.41
N ALA A 151 -11.12 1.44 -10.46
CA ALA A 151 -12.10 0.37 -10.28
C ALA A 151 -13.28 0.47 -11.25
N ASN A 152 -13.54 1.65 -11.81
CA ASN A 152 -14.56 1.82 -12.84
C ASN A 152 -14.20 1.10 -14.16
N ASN A 153 -12.92 0.83 -14.40
CA ASN A 153 -12.49 0.05 -15.56
C ASN A 153 -12.88 -1.42 -15.41
N PRO A 154 -13.75 -1.99 -16.30
CA PRO A 154 -14.20 -3.38 -16.22
C PRO A 154 -13.08 -4.43 -16.28
N LYS A 155 -11.92 -4.07 -16.81
CA LYS A 155 -10.75 -4.98 -16.88
C LYS A 155 -9.99 -5.09 -15.56
N ASN A 156 -10.14 -4.12 -14.67
CA ASN A 156 -9.43 -4.10 -13.38
C ASN A 156 -10.24 -4.74 -12.26
N ARG A 157 -11.56 -4.83 -12.42
CA ARG A 157 -12.45 -5.49 -11.47
C ARG A 157 -13.07 -6.73 -12.07
N TRP A 158 -13.57 -7.61 -11.21
CA TRP A 158 -14.47 -8.65 -11.68
C TRP A 158 -15.74 -8.01 -12.25
N THR A 159 -16.10 -8.38 -13.46
CA THR A 159 -17.26 -7.84 -14.15
C THR A 159 -17.99 -8.94 -14.87
N PRO A 160 -19.32 -9.11 -14.68
CA PRO A 160 -20.06 -10.20 -15.29
C PRO A 160 -20.09 -10.06 -16.82
N ALA A 161 -20.06 -11.19 -17.51
CA ALA A 161 -20.00 -11.24 -18.97
C ALA A 161 -21.21 -10.56 -19.64
N TRP A 162 -22.38 -10.63 -19.03
CA TRP A 162 -23.58 -9.98 -19.56
C TRP A 162 -23.47 -8.45 -19.62
N TYR A 163 -22.63 -7.85 -18.77
CA TYR A 163 -22.37 -6.40 -18.77
C TYR A 163 -21.20 -6.03 -19.68
N SER A 164 -20.09 -6.79 -19.61
CA SER A 164 -18.87 -6.49 -20.36
C SER A 164 -18.85 -7.00 -21.80
N GLY A 165 -19.75 -7.94 -22.13
CA GLY A 165 -19.77 -8.63 -23.43
C GLY A 165 -18.73 -9.75 -23.56
N THR A 166 -17.97 -10.07 -22.50
CA THR A 166 -16.93 -11.11 -22.53
C THR A 166 -16.74 -11.78 -21.19
N THR A 167 -16.54 -13.10 -21.18
CA THR A 167 -16.17 -13.86 -19.97
C THR A 167 -14.76 -13.56 -19.45
N ALA A 168 -13.91 -12.94 -20.25
CA ALA A 168 -12.55 -12.58 -19.84
C ALA A 168 -12.51 -11.58 -18.66
N THR A 169 -13.61 -10.88 -18.39
CA THR A 169 -13.73 -9.95 -17.25
C THR A 169 -14.26 -10.63 -15.97
N GLU A 170 -14.71 -11.88 -16.04
CA GLU A 170 -15.07 -12.71 -14.89
C GLU A 170 -13.80 -13.35 -14.28
N ASN A 171 -12.75 -12.56 -14.17
CA ASN A 171 -11.45 -13.00 -13.70
C ASN A 171 -11.44 -13.17 -12.17
N PRO A 172 -11.26 -14.41 -11.64
CA PRO A 172 -11.21 -14.65 -10.21
C PRO A 172 -9.99 -14.01 -9.52
N HIS A 173 -9.01 -13.55 -10.29
CA HIS A 173 -7.82 -12.85 -9.81
C HIS A 173 -7.79 -11.37 -10.20
N ALA A 174 -8.96 -10.77 -10.48
CA ALA A 174 -9.06 -9.34 -10.75
C ALA A 174 -8.55 -8.51 -9.56
N GLU A 175 -8.05 -7.32 -9.85
CA GLU A 175 -7.47 -6.42 -8.85
C GLU A 175 -8.52 -5.87 -7.86
N PHE A 176 -9.78 -5.80 -8.30
CA PHE A 176 -10.94 -5.38 -7.51
C PHE A 176 -12.07 -6.40 -7.61
N PRO A 177 -12.88 -6.55 -6.55
CA PRO A 177 -14.08 -7.38 -6.61
C PRO A 177 -15.17 -6.73 -7.48
N ARG A 178 -16.30 -7.41 -7.63
CA ARG A 178 -17.47 -6.85 -8.31
C ARG A 178 -17.92 -5.53 -7.66
N LEU A 179 -18.56 -4.67 -8.42
CA LEU A 179 -19.25 -3.51 -7.87
C LEU A 179 -20.49 -3.94 -7.08
N SER A 180 -20.71 -3.32 -5.92
CA SER A 180 -21.92 -3.48 -5.13
C SER A 180 -22.46 -2.13 -4.71
N TYR A 181 -23.77 -1.98 -4.72
CA TYR A 181 -24.45 -0.81 -4.22
C TYR A 181 -24.76 -1.01 -2.73
N GLY A 182 -24.66 0.05 -1.91
CA GLY A 182 -24.99 0.00 -0.51
C GLY A 182 -23.92 -0.61 0.41
N GLY A 183 -22.71 -0.82 -0.08
CA GLY A 183 -21.62 -1.44 0.66
C GLY A 183 -21.61 -2.98 0.57
N ASN A 184 -20.49 -3.58 0.95
CA ASN A 184 -20.31 -5.02 0.97
C ASN A 184 -19.35 -5.37 2.10
N THR A 185 -19.89 -5.83 3.23
CA THR A 185 -19.11 -6.14 4.43
C THR A 185 -18.15 -7.31 4.22
N ASN A 186 -18.48 -8.26 3.32
CA ASN A 186 -17.56 -9.32 2.95
C ASN A 186 -16.32 -8.75 2.24
N ASN A 187 -16.50 -7.90 1.25
CA ASN A 187 -15.38 -7.35 0.47
C ASN A 187 -14.58 -6.28 1.21
N SER A 188 -15.16 -5.68 2.25
CA SER A 188 -14.50 -4.65 3.06
C SER A 188 -13.69 -5.20 4.24
N GLN A 189 -13.68 -6.52 4.43
CA GLN A 189 -12.88 -7.12 5.49
C GLN A 189 -11.39 -6.84 5.32
N LEU A 190 -10.70 -6.62 6.45
CA LEU A 190 -9.26 -6.60 6.48
C LEU A 190 -8.73 -7.96 6.04
N SER A 191 -8.07 -8.00 4.91
CA SER A 191 -7.68 -9.27 4.29
C SER A 191 -6.41 -9.15 3.45
N SER A 192 -5.86 -10.31 3.11
CA SER A 192 -4.70 -10.38 2.21
C SER A 192 -5.02 -9.86 0.80
N PHE A 193 -6.29 -9.80 0.41
CA PHE A 193 -6.71 -9.25 -0.89
C PHE A 193 -6.30 -7.78 -1.07
N TRP A 194 -6.40 -6.97 -0.02
CA TRP A 194 -6.08 -5.56 -0.03
C TRP A 194 -4.62 -5.24 0.32
N LYS A 195 -3.88 -6.25 0.76
CA LYS A 195 -2.47 -6.10 1.12
C LYS A 195 -1.58 -5.91 -0.11
N ARG A 196 -0.64 -4.98 -0.01
CA ARG A 196 0.42 -4.74 -1.00
C ARG A 196 1.75 -4.60 -0.27
N ASN A 197 2.84 -4.86 -0.98
CA ASN A 197 4.19 -4.59 -0.48
C ASN A 197 4.42 -3.07 -0.48
N GLY A 198 4.58 -2.48 0.70
CA GLY A 198 4.81 -1.04 0.89
C GLY A 198 6.28 -0.62 0.78
N SER A 199 7.19 -1.53 0.42
CA SER A 199 8.61 -1.19 0.24
C SER A 199 8.80 -0.26 -0.96
N PHE A 200 9.68 0.72 -0.80
CA PHE A 200 9.98 1.68 -1.86
C PHE A 200 11.44 2.16 -1.82
N LEU A 201 11.88 2.72 -2.93
CA LEU A 201 13.11 3.50 -3.09
C LEU A 201 12.74 4.81 -3.78
N ARG A 202 13.05 5.93 -3.11
CA ARG A 202 12.82 7.29 -3.63
C ARG A 202 14.14 7.97 -3.93
N PHE A 203 14.23 8.57 -5.11
CA PHE A 203 15.29 9.55 -5.38
C PHE A 203 14.91 10.86 -4.69
N GLN A 204 15.44 11.01 -3.47
CA GLN A 204 15.03 12.06 -2.54
C GLN A 204 15.53 13.41 -2.95
N GLU A 205 16.81 13.50 -3.36
CA GLU A 205 17.45 14.76 -3.68
C GLU A 205 18.53 14.59 -4.73
N LEU A 206 18.59 15.55 -5.63
CA LEU A 206 19.69 15.79 -6.55
C LEU A 206 20.07 17.26 -6.41
N SER A 207 21.34 17.57 -6.11
CA SER A 207 21.89 18.94 -6.13
C SER A 207 23.06 18.99 -7.09
N LEU A 208 23.06 20.02 -7.92
CA LEU A 208 24.16 20.36 -8.82
C LEU A 208 24.57 21.79 -8.52
N LYS A 209 25.77 21.96 -7.93
CA LYS A 209 26.32 23.25 -7.54
C LYS A 209 27.55 23.58 -8.35
N TYR A 210 27.60 24.78 -8.87
CA TYR A 210 28.74 25.32 -9.59
C TYR A 210 29.23 26.61 -8.94
N ASN A 211 30.50 26.65 -8.53
CA ASN A 211 31.13 27.81 -7.92
C ASN A 211 31.84 28.63 -9.01
N LEU A 212 31.26 29.76 -9.37
CA LEU A 212 31.76 30.63 -10.43
C LEU A 212 32.78 31.63 -9.85
N LYS A 213 34.09 31.43 -10.16
CA LYS A 213 35.24 32.26 -9.73
C LYS A 213 35.92 32.85 -10.94
N THR A 214 35.27 33.76 -11.63
CA THR A 214 35.86 34.38 -12.82
C THR A 214 36.40 35.79 -12.50
N PRO A 215 37.44 36.28 -13.23
CA PRO A 215 38.00 37.59 -12.97
C PRO A 215 37.00 38.76 -13.10
N TRP A 216 35.97 38.61 -13.94
CA TRP A 216 34.95 39.63 -14.09
C TRP A 216 34.02 39.75 -12.86
N ILE A 217 33.74 38.63 -12.15
CA ILE A 217 32.96 38.65 -10.91
C ILE A 217 33.68 39.49 -9.85
N LYS A 218 34.98 39.33 -9.71
CA LYS A 218 35.76 40.11 -8.77
C LYS A 218 35.72 41.63 -9.04
N LYS A 219 35.53 42.03 -10.32
CA LYS A 219 35.34 43.45 -10.67
C LYS A 219 34.01 44.02 -10.19
N THR A 220 33.02 43.20 -9.87
CA THR A 220 31.73 43.63 -9.30
C THR A 220 31.74 43.76 -7.78
N GLY A 221 32.88 43.50 -7.12
CA GLY A 221 32.99 43.51 -5.66
C GLY A 221 32.59 42.15 -5.02
N LEU A 222 32.25 41.15 -5.79
CA LEU A 222 31.96 39.81 -5.30
C LEU A 222 33.21 38.93 -5.30
N SER A 223 33.37 38.10 -4.28
CA SER A 223 34.43 37.10 -4.20
C SER A 223 34.13 35.85 -5.05
N SER A 224 32.87 35.41 -5.07
CA SER A 224 32.38 34.33 -5.91
C SER A 224 30.85 34.35 -6.02
N VAL A 225 30.32 33.60 -6.99
CA VAL A 225 28.90 33.35 -7.16
C VAL A 225 28.70 31.83 -7.20
N ASP A 226 27.85 31.27 -6.31
CA ASP A 226 27.47 29.88 -6.38
C ASP A 226 26.11 29.80 -7.08
N LEU A 227 26.04 28.99 -8.13
CA LEU A 227 24.80 28.60 -8.80
C LEU A 227 24.46 27.19 -8.36
N GLU A 228 23.25 26.97 -7.87
CA GLU A 228 22.80 25.63 -7.41
C GLU A 228 21.43 25.29 -7.97
N PHE A 229 21.32 24.11 -8.54
CA PHE A 229 20.08 23.49 -8.94
C PHE A 229 19.77 22.33 -8.01
N VAL A 230 18.61 22.37 -7.35
CA VAL A 230 18.17 21.32 -6.44
C VAL A 230 16.84 20.76 -6.97
N ALA A 231 16.78 19.44 -7.08
CA ALA A 231 15.57 18.72 -7.43
C ALA A 231 15.25 17.68 -6.35
N ASN A 232 14.03 17.72 -5.83
CA ASN A 232 13.60 16.80 -4.77
C ASN A 232 12.48 15.89 -5.27
N ASN A 233 12.44 14.67 -4.72
CA ASN A 233 11.41 13.67 -4.97
C ASN A 233 11.22 13.35 -6.47
N LEU A 234 12.31 13.18 -7.20
CA LEU A 234 12.30 13.05 -8.65
C LEU A 234 11.49 11.86 -9.14
N PHE A 235 11.64 10.72 -8.48
CA PHE A 235 10.85 9.52 -8.74
C PHE A 235 10.87 8.57 -7.55
N THR A 236 9.89 7.66 -7.55
CA THR A 236 9.79 6.58 -6.57
C THR A 236 9.60 5.25 -7.29
N ILE A 237 10.36 4.24 -6.87
CA ILE A 237 10.21 2.86 -7.31
C ILE A 237 9.50 2.10 -6.19
N ASP A 238 8.30 1.59 -6.44
CA ASP A 238 7.46 0.91 -5.46
C ASP A 238 6.60 -0.19 -6.09
N LYS A 239 5.87 -0.93 -5.22
CA LYS A 239 4.90 -1.97 -5.63
C LYS A 239 3.48 -1.63 -5.19
N VAL A 240 3.28 -0.50 -4.53
CA VAL A 240 1.95 -0.04 -4.08
C VAL A 240 1.08 0.28 -5.26
N LYS A 241 1.64 0.92 -6.27
CA LYS A 241 0.99 1.48 -7.46
C LYS A 241 -0.11 2.49 -7.08
N TYR A 242 -0.24 3.54 -7.88
CA TYR A 242 -1.27 4.58 -7.79
C TYR A 242 -1.23 5.49 -6.57
N PHE A 243 -0.60 5.09 -5.46
CA PHE A 243 -0.53 5.86 -4.22
C PHE A 243 0.93 6.04 -3.78
N ASP A 244 1.20 7.09 -3.03
CA ASP A 244 2.53 7.30 -2.47
C ASP A 244 2.78 6.31 -1.32
N PRO A 245 3.84 5.48 -1.38
CA PRO A 245 4.11 4.46 -0.37
C PRO A 245 4.44 5.03 1.01
N GLU A 246 4.88 6.29 1.11
CA GLU A 246 5.12 6.95 2.40
C GLU A 246 3.83 7.43 3.07
N GLN A 247 2.71 7.41 2.35
CA GLN A 247 1.40 7.84 2.83
C GLN A 247 0.44 6.66 3.07
N ALA A 248 0.99 5.50 3.40
CA ALA A 248 0.23 4.28 3.61
C ALA A 248 -0.88 4.38 4.66
N SER A 249 -0.74 5.28 5.64
CA SER A 249 -1.74 5.54 6.68
C SER A 249 -2.85 6.51 6.27
N ALA A 250 -2.74 7.16 5.13
CA ALA A 250 -3.60 8.26 4.73
C ALA A 250 -4.78 7.84 3.83
N ASN A 251 -5.14 6.57 3.79
CA ASN A 251 -6.26 6.02 3.01
C ASN A 251 -6.20 6.31 1.49
N GLY A 252 -5.02 6.66 0.96
CA GLY A 252 -4.91 7.16 -0.41
C GLY A 252 -5.54 8.54 -0.67
N ALA A 253 -6.06 9.20 0.38
CA ALA A 253 -6.67 10.52 0.29
C ALA A 253 -5.69 11.67 0.48
N ALA A 254 -4.47 11.39 0.96
CA ALA A 254 -3.46 12.43 1.14
C ALA A 254 -2.91 12.90 -0.21
N TYR A 255 -2.56 14.18 -0.27
CA TYR A 255 -1.91 14.74 -1.45
C TYR A 255 -0.54 14.07 -1.66
N PRO A 256 -0.22 13.57 -2.86
CA PRO A 256 1.07 12.93 -3.12
C PRO A 256 2.23 13.91 -2.90
N ILE A 257 3.37 13.37 -2.46
CA ILE A 257 4.59 14.16 -2.26
C ILE A 257 5.06 14.68 -3.62
N PRO A 258 5.06 16.02 -3.85
CA PRO A 258 5.41 16.57 -5.16
C PRO A 258 6.90 16.50 -5.44
N ALA A 259 7.27 16.36 -6.71
CA ALA A 259 8.60 16.71 -7.16
C ALA A 259 8.75 18.23 -7.17
N THR A 260 9.88 18.72 -6.67
CA THR A 260 10.20 20.16 -6.67
C THR A 260 11.54 20.42 -7.35
N TYR A 261 11.63 21.55 -8.04
CA TYR A 261 12.82 21.99 -8.73
C TYR A 261 13.11 23.42 -8.29
N THR A 262 14.31 23.66 -7.79
CA THR A 262 14.72 24.96 -7.25
C THR A 262 16.03 25.38 -7.89
N PHE A 263 16.10 26.60 -8.35
CA PHE A 263 17.35 27.23 -8.78
C PHE A 263 17.73 28.31 -7.77
N GLN A 264 18.95 28.25 -7.28
CA GLN A 264 19.46 29.14 -6.25
C GLN A 264 20.74 29.83 -6.72
N VAL A 265 20.88 31.09 -6.35
CA VAL A 265 22.07 31.91 -6.61
C VAL A 265 22.55 32.49 -5.28
N TYR A 266 23.78 32.16 -4.91
CA TYR A 266 24.41 32.70 -3.70
C TYR A 266 25.52 33.65 -4.10
N LEU A 267 25.42 34.87 -3.62
CA LEU A 267 26.43 35.93 -3.84
C LEU A 267 27.32 36.00 -2.60
N LYS A 268 28.65 35.91 -2.80
CA LYS A 268 29.63 36.05 -1.72
C LYS A 268 30.43 37.32 -1.95
N PHE A 269 30.45 38.21 -0.99
CA PHE A 269 31.15 39.45 -0.97
C PHE A 269 32.53 39.31 -0.34
#